data_3ecc1d397a245110e82fd48ed1958cb9
#
_entry.id   3ecc1d397a245110e82fd48ed1958cb9
#
_cell.length_a   1.000
_cell.length_b   1.000
_cell.length_c   1.000
_cell.angle_alpha   90.00
_cell.angle_beta   90.00
_cell.angle_gamma   90.00
#
_symmetry.space_group_name_H-M   'P 1'
#
loop_
_entity.id
_entity.type
_entity.pdbx_description
1 polymer ?
#
loop_
_entity_poly.entity_id
_entity_poly.type
_entity_poly.pdbx_seq_one_letter_code
_entity_poly.pdbx_strand_id
1 'polypeptide(L)'
;MSELINTPVDGTLDATGLNCPEPVMMLHQHIRDLTPGGLLKVIATDPSTRRDIPKFCVFLDHELVGQHEEAGTYLYWIRKKLA
;
A
#
# COMPACT_ATOMS: atom_id res chain seq x y z
N MET A 1 12.84 -7.48 -9.64
CA MET A 1 11.65 -6.67 -9.69
C MET A 1 10.37 -7.49 -9.81
N SER A 2 10.35 -8.49 -10.64
CA SER A 2 9.16 -9.30 -10.80
C SER A 2 8.82 -10.13 -9.58
N GLU A 3 9.76 -10.35 -8.68
CA GLU A 3 9.51 -11.13 -7.48
C GLU A 3 8.45 -10.52 -6.57
N LEU A 4 8.49 -9.19 -6.40
CA LEU A 4 7.50 -8.52 -5.58
C LEU A 4 6.11 -8.62 -6.20
N ILE A 5 6.01 -8.52 -7.51
CA ILE A 5 4.73 -8.58 -8.19
C ILE A 5 4.06 -9.92 -7.97
N ASN A 6 4.86 -10.99 -7.85
CA ASN A 6 4.35 -12.34 -7.66
C ASN A 6 4.31 -12.77 -6.21
N THR A 7 4.70 -11.89 -5.28
CA THR A 7 4.71 -12.22 -3.86
C THR A 7 3.29 -12.43 -3.34
N PRO A 8 3.02 -13.53 -2.62
CA PRO A 8 1.70 -13.72 -2.03
C PRO A 8 1.40 -12.61 -1.02
N VAL A 9 0.18 -12.11 -1.05
CA VAL A 9 -0.23 -11.05 -0.12
C VAL A 9 -1.43 -11.51 0.67
N ASP A 10 -1.61 -10.93 1.86
CA ASP A 10 -2.73 -11.27 2.72
C ASP A 10 -3.97 -10.45 2.38
N GLY A 11 -3.79 -9.36 1.68
CA GLY A 11 -4.90 -8.54 1.24
C GLY A 11 -4.48 -7.65 0.08
N THR A 12 -5.47 -7.12 -0.62
CA THR A 12 -5.24 -6.22 -1.74
C THR A 12 -6.21 -5.06 -1.66
N LEU A 13 -5.67 -3.84 -1.81
CA LEU A 13 -6.48 -2.64 -1.89
C LEU A 13 -6.41 -2.10 -3.31
N ASP A 14 -7.55 -2.08 -3.97
CA ASP A 14 -7.66 -1.48 -5.31
C ASP A 14 -8.13 -0.05 -5.16
N ALA A 15 -7.19 0.88 -5.26
CA ALA A 15 -7.48 2.30 -5.16
C ALA A 15 -7.35 3.00 -6.51
N THR A 16 -7.50 2.25 -7.61
CA THR A 16 -7.44 2.84 -8.93
C THR A 16 -8.59 3.81 -9.12
N GLY A 17 -8.29 4.94 -9.75
CA GLY A 17 -9.29 5.97 -10.00
C GLY A 17 -9.59 6.87 -8.82
N LEU A 18 -9.06 6.57 -7.63
CA LEU A 18 -9.28 7.40 -6.46
C LEU A 18 -8.22 8.48 -6.37
N ASN A 19 -8.63 9.66 -5.91
CA ASN A 19 -7.75 10.80 -5.74
C ASN A 19 -7.54 11.10 -4.26
N CYS A 20 -6.39 11.72 -3.95
CA CYS A 20 -6.08 12.14 -2.60
C CYS A 20 -7.26 12.92 -2.01
N PRO A 21 -7.69 12.65 -0.76
CA PRO A 21 -7.05 11.76 0.22
C PRO A 21 -7.65 10.35 0.29
N GLU A 22 -8.47 9.96 -0.66
CA GLU A 22 -9.20 8.70 -0.60
C GLU A 22 -8.31 7.47 -0.53
N PRO A 23 -7.20 7.36 -1.32
CA PRO A 23 -6.37 6.17 -1.22
C PRO A 23 -5.85 5.93 0.19
N VAL A 24 -5.41 6.98 0.88
CA VAL A 24 -4.89 6.85 2.24
C VAL A 24 -6.01 6.50 3.22
N MET A 25 -7.18 7.08 3.03
CA MET A 25 -8.32 6.77 3.89
C MET A 25 -8.71 5.30 3.77
N MET A 26 -8.74 4.78 2.55
CA MET A 26 -9.02 3.36 2.33
C MET A 26 -7.90 2.49 2.89
N LEU A 27 -6.66 2.97 2.80
CA LEU A 27 -5.52 2.25 3.32
C LEU A 27 -5.61 2.05 4.83
N HIS A 28 -6.03 3.08 5.58
CA HIS A 28 -6.24 2.96 7.02
C HIS A 28 -7.18 1.80 7.35
N GLN A 29 -8.26 1.71 6.59
CA GLN A 29 -9.28 0.70 6.83
C GLN A 29 -8.77 -0.70 6.54
N HIS A 30 -8.09 -0.86 5.40
CA HIS A 30 -7.57 -2.17 5.02
C HIS A 30 -6.46 -2.65 5.93
N ILE A 31 -5.60 -1.75 6.38
CA ILE A 31 -4.53 -2.12 7.32
C ILE A 31 -5.13 -2.54 8.66
N ARG A 32 -6.19 -1.85 9.10
CA ARG A 32 -6.83 -2.18 10.37
C ARG A 32 -7.39 -3.60 10.35
N ASP A 33 -7.93 -4.02 9.20
CA ASP A 33 -8.52 -5.35 9.07
C ASP A 33 -7.51 -6.45 8.87
N LEU A 34 -6.25 -6.10 8.66
CA LEU A 34 -5.19 -7.05 8.41
C LEU A 34 -4.65 -7.57 9.73
N THR A 35 -4.21 -8.85 9.74
CA THR A 35 -3.54 -9.38 10.93
C THR A 35 -2.15 -8.78 11.05
N PRO A 36 -1.63 -8.63 12.29
CA PRO A 36 -0.27 -8.11 12.46
C PRO A 36 0.74 -8.95 11.67
N GLY A 37 1.66 -8.27 11.00
CA GLY A 37 2.63 -8.94 10.15
C GLY A 37 2.12 -9.28 8.77
N GLY A 38 0.84 -9.05 8.51
CA GLY A 38 0.26 -9.32 7.18
C GLY A 38 0.78 -8.36 6.13
N LEU A 39 0.76 -8.82 4.88
CA LEU A 39 1.25 -8.05 3.75
C LEU A 39 0.07 -7.58 2.90
N LEU A 40 0.01 -6.27 2.65
CA LEU A 40 -1.04 -5.66 1.85
C LEU A 40 -0.46 -5.12 0.56
N LYS A 41 -1.09 -5.45 -0.55
CA LYS A 41 -0.74 -4.88 -1.85
C LYS A 41 -1.72 -3.75 -2.15
N VAL A 42 -1.19 -2.58 -2.49
CA VAL A 42 -2.01 -1.41 -2.83
C VAL A 42 -1.78 -1.06 -4.29
N ILE A 43 -2.87 -0.86 -5.02
CA ILE A 43 -2.84 -0.46 -6.42
C ILE A 43 -3.47 0.93 -6.51
N ALA A 44 -2.74 1.90 -7.03
CA ALA A 44 -3.23 3.27 -7.10
C ALA A 44 -2.85 3.92 -8.43
N THR A 45 -3.59 4.96 -8.79
CA THR A 45 -3.30 5.71 -10.01
C THR A 45 -3.06 7.18 -9.73
N ASP A 46 -3.23 7.65 -8.49
CA ASP A 46 -2.98 9.03 -8.12
C ASP A 46 -1.49 9.23 -7.82
N PRO A 47 -0.79 10.11 -8.56
CA PRO A 47 0.65 10.34 -8.31
C PRO A 47 0.97 10.78 -6.89
N SER A 48 0.05 11.41 -6.18
CA SER A 48 0.32 11.87 -4.82
C SER A 48 0.53 10.70 -3.86
N THR A 49 0.10 9.49 -4.21
CA THR A 49 0.33 8.32 -3.36
C THR A 49 1.82 8.02 -3.23
N ARG A 50 2.65 8.44 -4.18
CA ARG A 50 4.10 8.24 -4.08
C ARG A 50 4.67 8.94 -2.85
N ARG A 51 4.04 10.03 -2.42
CA ARG A 51 4.43 10.75 -1.22
C ARG A 51 3.63 10.30 -0.01
N ASP A 52 2.32 10.14 -0.19
CA ASP A 52 1.41 9.93 0.92
C ASP A 52 1.51 8.53 1.53
N ILE A 53 1.71 7.51 0.71
CA ILE A 53 1.77 6.14 1.23
C ILE A 53 3.06 5.88 2.01
N PRO A 54 4.26 6.26 1.52
CA PRO A 54 5.44 6.12 2.36
C PRO A 54 5.34 6.91 3.66
N LYS A 55 4.75 8.10 3.61
CA LYS A 55 4.55 8.91 4.81
C LYS A 55 3.63 8.21 5.80
N PHE A 56 2.55 7.61 5.30
CA PHE A 56 1.64 6.83 6.11
C PHE A 56 2.36 5.69 6.83
N CYS A 57 3.23 4.98 6.12
CA CYS A 57 3.95 3.86 6.71
C CYS A 57 4.89 4.33 7.82
N VAL A 58 5.62 5.41 7.57
CA VAL A 58 6.54 5.95 8.58
C VAL A 58 5.77 6.42 9.81
N PHE A 59 4.66 7.11 9.58
CA PHE A 59 3.89 7.71 10.66
C PHE A 59 3.28 6.66 11.58
N LEU A 60 2.84 5.53 11.02
CA LEU A 60 2.17 4.50 11.79
C LEU A 60 3.04 3.26 12.04
N ASP A 61 4.34 3.36 11.74
CA ASP A 61 5.31 2.29 11.99
C ASP A 61 5.05 1.02 11.21
N HIS A 62 4.41 1.13 10.05
CA HIS A 62 4.30 -0.01 9.14
C HIS A 62 5.51 -0.03 8.22
N GLU A 63 5.80 -1.20 7.67
CA GLU A 63 6.96 -1.36 6.78
C GLU A 63 6.52 -1.28 5.33
N LEU A 64 7.13 -0.36 4.58
CA LEU A 64 6.94 -0.31 3.13
C LEU A 64 7.94 -1.29 2.52
N VAL A 65 7.48 -2.49 2.24
CA VAL A 65 8.35 -3.58 1.77
C VAL A 65 8.86 -3.30 0.36
N GLY A 66 8.01 -2.70 -0.48
CA GLY A 66 8.42 -2.36 -1.82
C GLY A 66 7.44 -1.46 -2.50
N GLN A 67 7.86 -0.86 -3.60
CA GLN A 67 6.99 -0.05 -4.43
C GLN A 67 7.45 -0.11 -5.88
N HIS A 68 6.49 0.04 -6.78
CA HIS A 68 6.75 -0.09 -8.21
C HIS A 68 5.81 0.85 -8.95
N GLU A 69 6.30 1.48 -10.00
CA GLU A 69 5.49 2.36 -10.83
C GLU A 69 5.61 1.92 -12.28
N GLU A 70 4.45 1.77 -12.94
CA GLU A 70 4.44 1.35 -14.32
C GLU A 70 3.22 1.93 -15.02
N ALA A 71 3.48 2.70 -16.08
CA ALA A 71 2.41 3.23 -16.96
C ALA A 71 1.28 3.93 -16.21
N GLY A 72 1.65 4.75 -15.23
CA GLY A 72 0.66 5.52 -14.47
C GLY A 72 0.00 4.77 -13.34
N THR A 73 0.42 3.53 -13.11
CA THR A 73 -0.09 2.74 -12.00
C THR A 73 1.01 2.61 -10.95
N TYR A 74 0.64 2.79 -9.70
CA TYR A 74 1.57 2.77 -8.58
C TYR A 74 1.23 1.60 -7.69
N LEU A 75 2.21 0.73 -7.45
CA LEU A 75 2.03 -0.46 -6.63
C LEU A 75 2.84 -0.33 -5.36
N TYR A 76 2.25 -0.73 -4.24
CA TYR A 76 2.92 -0.66 -2.94
C TYR A 76 2.67 -1.96 -2.19
N TRP A 77 3.70 -2.44 -1.47
CA TRP A 77 3.58 -3.62 -0.61
C TRP A 77 3.90 -3.16 0.80
N ILE A 78 2.92 -3.25 1.68
CA ILE A 78 3.01 -2.74 3.04
C ILE A 78 2.81 -3.88 4.01
N ARG A 79 3.75 -4.05 4.93
CA ARG A 79 3.61 -5.05 5.99
C ARG A 79 3.14 -4.36 7.25
N LYS A 80 2.04 -4.86 7.81
CA LYS A 80 1.48 -4.30 9.02
C LYS A 80 2.41 -4.59 10.19
N LYS A 81 2.62 -3.60 11.05
CA LYS A 81 3.48 -3.78 12.22
C LYS A 81 2.95 -4.89 13.10
N LEU A 82 3.86 -5.51 13.87
CA LEU A 82 3.53 -6.70 14.64
C LEU A 82 2.77 -6.41 15.92
N ALA A 83 2.89 -5.21 16.45
CA ALA A 83 2.25 -4.92 17.75
C ALA A 83 1.04 -4.03 17.64
#